data_888722d059e44830a7ea5b1e2b2522da
#
_entry.id   888722d059e44830a7ea5b1e2b2522da
#
_cell.length_a   1.000
_cell.length_b   1.000
_cell.length_c   1.000
_cell.angle_alpha   90.00
_cell.angle_beta   90.00
_cell.angle_gamma   90.00
#
_symmetry.space_group_name_H-M   'P 1'
#
loop_
_entity.id
_entity.type
_entity.pdbx_description
1 polymer ?
#
loop_
_entity_poly.entity_id
_entity_poly.type
_entity_poly.pdbx_seq_one_letter_code
_entity_poly.pdbx_strand_id
1 'polypeptide(L)'
;MLKNLELSKKLILGLGIMVAISAAMMIIAIVSLHDIGGLVNRLYQSPFTVSTQSIMLQKEIQNMGREIRGMVLYEDPSYFDSVLASSGRAKANLALVEKRFLGDQQLILDMYQSLDEIEAAGKEINRLVAGGKIEEAKNSADIDFRTAMKSGIETSQEIVDFALDKALEFNEDAGIALENATVMLIVLLVVMVVLCMGVTTVLSRAVSRPISQLTDAAKKLAAGALNIEIDYYSKDEVGTLAEMFREMSGSMKAVIRDIDQQLGAMSDGDFTVTPQAEYTGDYVSIKNALINIRESLSNTLNEINLSADQVFSGSAQVSDSAQTFSEGAADQAGSIDELAAA
;
A
#
# COMPACT_ATOMS: atom_id res chain seq x y z
N MET A 1 -6.51 21.88 1.79
CA MET A 1 -7.35 21.11 2.72
C MET A 1 -6.56 20.07 3.52
N LEU A 2 -5.70 19.27 2.90
CA LEU A 2 -4.86 18.25 3.59
C LEU A 2 -3.87 18.81 4.62
N LYS A 3 -3.37 20.07 4.46
CA LYS A 3 -2.37 20.66 5.35
C LYS A 3 -2.84 20.76 6.81
N ASN A 4 -4.12 21.02 7.02
CA ASN A 4 -4.70 21.28 8.35
C ASN A 4 -5.40 20.07 8.99
N LEU A 5 -5.32 18.88 8.38
CA LEU A 5 -5.82 17.63 8.98
C LEU A 5 -4.83 17.15 10.05
N GLU A 6 -5.32 16.52 11.09
CA GLU A 6 -4.52 15.82 12.08
C GLU A 6 -3.59 14.78 11.40
N LEU A 7 -2.41 14.59 11.93
CA LEU A 7 -1.41 13.68 11.39
C LEU A 7 -1.95 12.26 11.26
N SER A 8 -2.68 11.79 12.27
CA SER A 8 -3.34 10.48 12.27
C SER A 8 -4.31 10.33 11.09
N LYS A 9 -5.13 11.35 10.84
CA LYS A 9 -6.09 11.34 9.72
C LYS A 9 -5.41 11.37 8.35
N LYS A 10 -4.30 12.11 8.21
CA LYS A 10 -3.48 12.10 6.98
C LYS A 10 -2.92 10.72 6.67
N LEU A 11 -2.36 10.05 7.70
CA LEU A 11 -1.79 8.71 7.57
C LEU A 11 -2.87 7.66 7.24
N ILE A 12 -3.98 7.67 7.99
CA ILE A 12 -5.10 6.73 7.77
C ILE A 12 -5.67 6.91 6.36
N LEU A 13 -5.86 8.14 5.90
CA LEU A 13 -6.41 8.43 4.58
C LEU A 13 -5.45 8.00 3.46
N GLY A 14 -4.15 8.28 3.59
CA GLY A 14 -3.14 7.85 2.62
C GLY A 14 -2.99 6.33 2.54
N LEU A 15 -2.84 5.66 3.69
CA LEU A 15 -2.74 4.20 3.76
C LEU A 15 -4.06 3.52 3.40
N GLY A 16 -5.20 4.08 3.82
CA GLY A 16 -6.53 3.56 3.52
C GLY A 16 -6.84 3.54 2.03
N ILE A 17 -6.46 4.58 1.29
CA ILE A 17 -6.59 4.62 -0.17
C ILE A 17 -5.75 3.50 -0.82
N MET A 18 -4.50 3.32 -0.38
CA MET A 18 -3.63 2.25 -0.90
C MET A 18 -4.21 0.86 -0.66
N VAL A 19 -4.72 0.60 0.55
CA VAL A 19 -5.35 -0.67 0.91
C VAL A 19 -6.62 -0.91 0.10
N ALA A 20 -7.46 0.11 -0.08
CA ALA A 20 -8.69 0.00 -0.87
C ALA A 20 -8.39 -0.32 -2.35
N ILE A 21 -7.39 0.33 -2.95
CA ILE A 21 -6.97 0.06 -4.33
C ILE A 21 -6.39 -1.35 -4.45
N SER A 22 -5.54 -1.78 -3.50
CA SER A 22 -4.97 -3.13 -3.49
C SER A 22 -6.07 -4.21 -3.37
N ALA A 23 -7.06 -3.99 -2.52
CA ALA A 23 -8.20 -4.88 -2.38
C ALA A 23 -9.04 -4.94 -3.67
N ALA A 24 -9.30 -3.81 -4.31
CA ALA A 24 -10.00 -3.77 -5.59
C ALA A 24 -9.24 -4.52 -6.69
N MET A 25 -7.92 -4.34 -6.79
CA MET A 25 -7.07 -5.10 -7.73
C MET A 25 -7.13 -6.61 -7.47
N MET A 26 -7.10 -7.02 -6.21
CA MET A 26 -7.18 -8.44 -5.85
C MET A 26 -8.52 -9.05 -6.25
N ILE A 27 -9.62 -8.33 -6.03
CA ILE A 27 -10.97 -8.77 -6.44
C ILE A 27 -11.04 -8.93 -7.96
N ILE A 28 -10.53 -7.96 -8.73
CA ILE A 28 -10.50 -8.02 -10.20
C ILE A 28 -9.67 -9.23 -10.67
N ALA A 29 -8.50 -9.45 -10.07
CA ALA A 29 -7.65 -10.61 -10.41
C ALA A 29 -8.37 -11.95 -10.14
N ILE A 30 -9.06 -12.07 -9.00
CA ILE A 30 -9.82 -13.29 -8.66
C ILE A 30 -10.96 -13.51 -9.64
N VAL A 31 -11.72 -12.48 -10.02
CA VAL A 31 -12.81 -12.58 -11.00
C VAL A 31 -12.26 -13.03 -12.36
N SER A 32 -11.19 -12.38 -12.84
CA SER A 32 -10.56 -12.76 -14.13
C SER A 32 -10.05 -14.21 -14.15
N LEU A 33 -9.44 -14.67 -13.04
CA LEU A 33 -9.03 -16.07 -12.92
C LEU A 33 -10.21 -17.04 -12.90
N HIS A 34 -11.32 -16.65 -12.28
CA HIS A 34 -12.54 -17.45 -12.25
C HIS A 34 -13.14 -17.60 -13.66
N ASP A 35 -13.20 -16.51 -14.43
CA ASP A 35 -13.72 -16.49 -15.79
C ASP A 35 -12.88 -17.39 -16.73
N ILE A 36 -11.54 -17.27 -16.65
CA ILE A 36 -10.61 -18.14 -17.42
C ILE A 36 -10.80 -19.62 -17.01
N GLY A 37 -10.91 -19.89 -15.71
CA GLY A 37 -11.19 -21.24 -15.21
C GLY A 37 -12.52 -21.79 -15.73
N GLY A 38 -13.53 -20.94 -15.86
CA GLY A 38 -14.82 -21.28 -16.46
C GLY A 38 -14.72 -21.68 -17.93
N LEU A 39 -13.92 -20.95 -18.72
CA LEU A 39 -13.66 -21.27 -20.14
C LEU A 39 -12.93 -22.61 -20.30
N VAL A 40 -11.89 -22.84 -19.50
CA VAL A 40 -11.16 -24.12 -19.50
C VAL A 40 -12.09 -25.28 -19.14
N ASN A 41 -12.96 -25.11 -18.15
CA ASN A 41 -13.92 -26.14 -17.77
C ASN A 41 -14.93 -26.44 -18.88
N ARG A 42 -15.41 -25.43 -19.61
CA ARG A 42 -16.30 -25.60 -20.77
C ARG A 42 -15.60 -26.36 -21.88
N LEU A 43 -14.34 -26.12 -22.17
CA LEU A 43 -13.52 -26.85 -23.15
C LEU A 43 -13.47 -28.34 -22.80
N TYR A 44 -13.24 -28.71 -21.55
CA TYR A 44 -13.19 -30.11 -21.12
C TYR A 44 -14.56 -30.77 -21.09
N GLN A 45 -15.58 -30.08 -20.60
CA GLN A 45 -16.91 -30.66 -20.40
C GLN A 45 -17.69 -30.89 -21.68
N SER A 46 -17.45 -30.15 -22.75
CA SER A 46 -18.16 -30.30 -24.01
C SER A 46 -17.23 -30.71 -25.14
N PRO A 47 -16.42 -29.85 -25.79
CA PRO A 47 -15.70 -30.25 -26.99
C PRO A 47 -14.79 -31.46 -26.80
N PHE A 48 -14.01 -31.51 -25.75
CA PHE A 48 -13.08 -32.60 -25.49
C PHE A 48 -13.82 -33.93 -25.21
N THR A 49 -14.88 -33.92 -24.41
CA THR A 49 -15.66 -35.11 -24.14
C THR A 49 -16.39 -35.59 -25.40
N VAL A 50 -17.00 -34.68 -26.16
CA VAL A 50 -17.72 -35.00 -27.41
C VAL A 50 -16.77 -35.63 -28.42
N SER A 51 -15.64 -35.05 -28.72
CA SER A 51 -14.67 -35.60 -29.68
C SER A 51 -14.15 -36.99 -29.26
N THR A 52 -13.78 -37.13 -27.97
CA THR A 52 -13.29 -38.41 -27.43
C THR A 52 -14.34 -39.51 -27.52
N GLN A 53 -15.59 -39.24 -27.11
CA GLN A 53 -16.67 -40.23 -27.13
C GLN A 53 -17.09 -40.56 -28.58
N SER A 54 -17.07 -39.59 -29.51
CA SER A 54 -17.34 -39.82 -30.93
C SER A 54 -16.28 -40.69 -31.60
N ILE A 55 -14.99 -40.48 -31.26
CA ILE A 55 -13.90 -41.38 -31.72
C ILE A 55 -14.07 -42.80 -31.17
N MET A 56 -14.47 -42.94 -29.89
CA MET A 56 -14.79 -44.25 -29.32
C MET A 56 -15.98 -44.89 -30.02
N LEU A 57 -17.00 -44.13 -30.37
CA LEU A 57 -18.15 -44.58 -31.15
C LEU A 57 -17.71 -45.08 -32.55
N GLN A 58 -16.88 -44.34 -33.30
CA GLN A 58 -16.31 -44.79 -34.57
C GLN A 58 -15.57 -46.14 -34.44
N LYS A 59 -14.78 -46.27 -33.34
CA LYS A 59 -14.08 -47.53 -33.05
C LYS A 59 -15.06 -48.71 -32.90
N GLU A 60 -16.20 -48.49 -32.19
CA GLU A 60 -17.20 -49.55 -32.02
C GLU A 60 -17.90 -49.90 -33.36
N ILE A 61 -18.18 -48.90 -34.22
CA ILE A 61 -18.66 -49.16 -35.61
C ILE A 61 -17.66 -49.99 -36.38
N GLN A 62 -16.37 -49.71 -36.33
CA GLN A 62 -15.33 -50.49 -36.98
C GLN A 62 -15.24 -51.92 -36.39
N ASN A 63 -15.44 -52.08 -35.08
CA ASN A 63 -15.53 -53.39 -34.45
C ASN A 63 -16.70 -54.19 -35.01
N MET A 64 -17.91 -53.59 -35.09
CA MET A 64 -19.07 -54.25 -35.72
C MET A 64 -18.72 -54.73 -37.16
N GLY A 65 -18.03 -53.91 -37.95
CA GLY A 65 -17.60 -54.29 -39.29
C GLY A 65 -16.61 -55.46 -39.31
N ARG A 66 -15.77 -55.57 -38.31
CA ARG A 66 -14.82 -56.69 -38.15
C ARG A 66 -15.55 -57.99 -37.82
N GLU A 67 -16.49 -57.94 -36.87
CA GLU A 67 -17.25 -59.08 -36.43
C GLU A 67 -18.19 -59.57 -37.53
N ILE A 68 -18.85 -58.70 -38.31
CA ILE A 68 -19.65 -59.09 -39.49
C ILE A 68 -18.77 -59.78 -40.53
N ARG A 69 -17.56 -59.31 -40.82
CA ARG A 69 -16.63 -60.03 -41.77
C ARG A 69 -16.24 -61.40 -41.25
N GLY A 70 -15.97 -61.52 -39.91
CA GLY A 70 -15.69 -62.77 -39.25
C GLY A 70 -16.86 -63.72 -39.36
N MET A 71 -18.09 -63.31 -39.12
CA MET A 71 -19.33 -64.09 -39.23
C MET A 71 -19.51 -64.65 -40.61
N VAL A 72 -19.32 -63.85 -41.65
CA VAL A 72 -19.45 -64.28 -43.06
C VAL A 72 -18.31 -65.18 -43.46
N LEU A 73 -17.04 -64.90 -43.06
CA LEU A 73 -15.87 -65.66 -43.42
C LEU A 73 -15.82 -67.08 -42.81
N TYR A 74 -16.20 -67.16 -41.51
CA TYR A 74 -16.19 -68.41 -40.78
C TYR A 74 -17.54 -69.14 -40.79
N GLU A 75 -18.56 -68.58 -41.42
CA GLU A 75 -19.92 -69.09 -41.53
C GLU A 75 -20.55 -69.32 -40.11
N ASP A 76 -20.16 -68.51 -39.12
CA ASP A 76 -20.51 -68.69 -37.73
C ASP A 76 -21.44 -67.57 -37.23
N PRO A 77 -22.73 -67.79 -37.01
CA PRO A 77 -23.68 -66.80 -36.50
C PRO A 77 -23.35 -66.24 -35.09
N SER A 78 -22.50 -66.94 -34.28
CA SER A 78 -22.17 -66.53 -32.92
C SER A 78 -21.46 -65.16 -32.81
N TYR A 79 -20.77 -64.74 -33.89
CA TYR A 79 -20.17 -63.41 -34.00
C TYR A 79 -21.17 -62.26 -33.86
N PHE A 80 -22.46 -62.53 -34.10
CA PHE A 80 -23.50 -61.49 -33.96
C PHE A 80 -23.68 -60.97 -32.55
N ASP A 81 -23.45 -61.81 -31.51
CA ASP A 81 -23.47 -61.36 -30.13
C ASP A 81 -22.41 -60.26 -29.87
N SER A 82 -21.24 -60.39 -30.52
CA SER A 82 -20.19 -59.36 -30.44
C SER A 82 -20.55 -58.06 -31.20
N VAL A 83 -21.31 -58.19 -32.31
CA VAL A 83 -21.87 -57.02 -33.02
C VAL A 83 -22.86 -56.26 -32.13
N LEU A 84 -23.80 -56.98 -31.44
CA LEU A 84 -24.76 -56.38 -30.54
C LEU A 84 -24.05 -55.69 -29.35
N ALA A 85 -23.04 -56.35 -28.79
CA ALA A 85 -22.24 -55.76 -27.72
C ALA A 85 -21.57 -54.48 -28.13
N SER A 86 -20.99 -54.42 -29.34
CA SER A 86 -20.38 -53.21 -29.91
C SER A 86 -21.40 -52.12 -30.22
N SER A 87 -22.60 -52.49 -30.74
CA SER A 87 -23.71 -51.55 -30.94
C SER A 87 -24.15 -50.94 -29.61
N GLY A 88 -24.30 -51.75 -28.56
CA GLY A 88 -24.63 -51.24 -27.22
C GLY A 88 -23.63 -50.24 -26.66
N ARG A 89 -22.31 -50.52 -26.86
CA ARG A 89 -21.23 -49.57 -26.46
C ARG A 89 -21.24 -48.30 -27.32
N ALA A 90 -21.48 -48.42 -28.63
CA ALA A 90 -21.60 -47.27 -29.52
C ALA A 90 -22.77 -46.35 -29.09
N LYS A 91 -23.95 -46.92 -28.80
CA LYS A 91 -25.13 -46.17 -28.30
C LYS A 91 -24.85 -45.55 -26.92
N ALA A 92 -24.12 -46.22 -26.02
CA ALA A 92 -23.69 -45.64 -24.75
C ALA A 92 -22.76 -44.44 -24.89
N ASN A 93 -21.79 -44.52 -25.81
CA ASN A 93 -20.90 -43.40 -26.13
C ASN A 93 -21.69 -42.24 -26.74
N LEU A 94 -22.63 -42.51 -27.66
CA LEU A 94 -23.49 -41.48 -28.27
C LEU A 94 -24.36 -40.78 -27.22
N ALA A 95 -24.91 -41.47 -26.23
CA ALA A 95 -25.66 -40.89 -25.14
C ALA A 95 -24.82 -39.93 -24.27
N LEU A 96 -23.50 -40.15 -24.18
CA LEU A 96 -22.58 -39.21 -23.53
C LEU A 96 -22.30 -37.99 -24.39
N VAL A 97 -22.20 -38.17 -25.71
CA VAL A 97 -22.09 -37.08 -26.69
C VAL A 97 -23.33 -36.21 -26.64
N GLU A 98 -24.52 -36.76 -26.74
CA GLU A 98 -25.82 -36.06 -26.72
C GLU A 98 -25.94 -35.07 -25.57
N LYS A 99 -25.56 -35.49 -24.37
CA LYS A 99 -25.63 -34.64 -23.16
C LYS A 99 -24.73 -33.41 -23.21
N ARG A 100 -23.71 -33.38 -24.04
CA ARG A 100 -22.66 -32.38 -24.03
C ARG A 100 -22.43 -31.72 -25.40
N PHE A 101 -23.12 -32.17 -26.43
CA PHE A 101 -23.02 -31.63 -27.76
C PHE A 101 -23.65 -30.25 -27.86
N LEU A 102 -22.90 -29.27 -28.37
CA LEU A 102 -23.33 -27.87 -28.50
C LEU A 102 -23.79 -27.52 -29.94
N GLY A 103 -23.74 -28.49 -30.86
CA GLY A 103 -24.17 -28.33 -32.22
C GLY A 103 -25.64 -28.67 -32.45
N ASP A 104 -25.98 -28.84 -33.73
CA ASP A 104 -27.34 -29.21 -34.15
C ASP A 104 -27.69 -30.63 -33.66
N GLN A 105 -28.72 -30.71 -32.84
CA GLN A 105 -29.23 -32.00 -32.33
C GLN A 105 -29.68 -32.95 -33.42
N GLN A 106 -29.92 -32.47 -34.65
CA GLN A 106 -30.22 -33.32 -35.79
C GLN A 106 -29.10 -34.28 -36.10
N LEU A 107 -27.82 -33.86 -35.98
CA LEU A 107 -26.66 -34.76 -36.15
C LEU A 107 -26.66 -35.94 -35.15
N ILE A 108 -27.13 -35.70 -33.94
CA ILE A 108 -27.26 -36.77 -32.94
C ILE A 108 -28.37 -37.74 -33.29
N LEU A 109 -29.52 -37.26 -33.81
CA LEU A 109 -30.61 -38.10 -34.27
C LEU A 109 -30.19 -38.92 -35.48
N ASP A 110 -29.50 -38.31 -36.46
CA ASP A 110 -28.97 -38.98 -37.65
C ASP A 110 -27.95 -40.07 -37.27
N MET A 111 -27.14 -39.82 -36.21
CA MET A 111 -26.20 -40.82 -35.70
C MET A 111 -26.93 -42.01 -35.05
N TYR A 112 -27.99 -41.79 -34.27
CA TYR A 112 -28.82 -42.88 -33.71
C TYR A 112 -29.43 -43.69 -34.86
N GLN A 113 -29.97 -43.01 -35.88
CA GLN A 113 -30.53 -43.70 -37.05
C GLN A 113 -29.48 -44.54 -37.79
N SER A 114 -28.27 -43.98 -37.98
CA SER A 114 -27.17 -44.72 -38.63
C SER A 114 -26.78 -45.97 -37.83
N LEU A 115 -26.74 -45.91 -36.48
CA LEU A 115 -26.45 -47.04 -35.62
C LEU A 115 -27.56 -48.12 -35.74
N ASP A 116 -28.82 -47.72 -35.83
CA ASP A 116 -29.96 -48.63 -35.98
C ASP A 116 -29.95 -49.33 -37.37
N GLU A 117 -29.55 -48.58 -38.44
CA GLU A 117 -29.38 -49.13 -39.79
C GLU A 117 -28.22 -50.13 -39.83
N ILE A 118 -27.08 -49.87 -39.19
CA ILE A 118 -25.94 -50.79 -39.07
C ILE A 118 -26.36 -52.06 -38.34
N GLU A 119 -27.11 -51.93 -37.23
CA GLU A 119 -27.60 -53.07 -36.47
C GLU A 119 -28.61 -53.89 -37.24
N ALA A 120 -29.54 -53.27 -37.99
CA ALA A 120 -30.51 -53.90 -38.84
C ALA A 120 -29.85 -54.70 -39.99
N ALA A 121 -28.89 -54.10 -40.67
CA ALA A 121 -28.11 -54.76 -41.72
C ALA A 121 -27.30 -55.96 -41.17
N GLY A 122 -26.69 -55.80 -39.98
CA GLY A 122 -26.01 -56.89 -39.29
C GLY A 122 -26.93 -58.03 -38.91
N LYS A 123 -28.14 -57.73 -38.47
CA LYS A 123 -29.18 -58.73 -38.14
C LYS A 123 -29.66 -59.54 -39.37
N GLU A 124 -29.79 -58.86 -40.51
CA GLU A 124 -30.13 -59.55 -41.80
C GLU A 124 -29.00 -60.48 -42.26
N ILE A 125 -27.75 -60.04 -42.18
CA ILE A 125 -26.59 -60.86 -42.48
C ILE A 125 -26.54 -62.07 -41.55
N ASN A 126 -26.77 -61.92 -40.27
CA ASN A 126 -26.85 -63.02 -39.28
C ASN A 126 -27.93 -64.04 -39.66
N ARG A 127 -29.11 -63.56 -40.07
CA ARG A 127 -30.21 -64.40 -40.52
C ARG A 127 -29.82 -65.22 -41.77
N LEU A 128 -29.12 -64.62 -42.74
CA LEU A 128 -28.65 -65.26 -43.97
C LEU A 128 -27.59 -66.30 -43.66
N VAL A 129 -26.60 -66.00 -42.81
CA VAL A 129 -25.54 -66.96 -42.41
C VAL A 129 -26.15 -68.14 -41.67
N ALA A 130 -27.05 -67.91 -40.70
CA ALA A 130 -27.76 -68.98 -39.97
C ALA A 130 -28.64 -69.87 -40.88
N GLY A 131 -29.13 -69.29 -41.98
CA GLY A 131 -29.87 -70.05 -43.07
C GLY A 131 -29.00 -70.72 -44.13
N GLY A 132 -27.66 -70.68 -44.02
CA GLY A 132 -26.74 -71.23 -44.95
C GLY A 132 -26.63 -70.47 -46.30
N LYS A 133 -27.17 -69.27 -46.43
CA LYS A 133 -27.20 -68.43 -47.63
C LYS A 133 -25.97 -67.53 -47.71
N ILE A 134 -24.79 -68.10 -47.74
CA ILE A 134 -23.50 -67.38 -47.56
C ILE A 134 -23.25 -66.33 -48.65
N GLU A 135 -23.56 -66.65 -49.93
CA GLU A 135 -23.36 -65.70 -51.03
C GLU A 135 -24.32 -64.46 -50.91
N GLU A 136 -25.58 -64.66 -50.44
CA GLU A 136 -26.50 -63.59 -50.17
C GLU A 136 -25.97 -62.76 -49.00
N ALA A 137 -25.42 -63.40 -47.93
CA ALA A 137 -24.83 -62.73 -46.78
C ALA A 137 -23.60 -61.88 -47.15
N LYS A 138 -22.70 -62.39 -48.03
CA LYS A 138 -21.56 -61.64 -48.58
C LYS A 138 -22.01 -60.35 -49.30
N ASN A 139 -23.00 -60.52 -50.20
CA ASN A 139 -23.53 -59.38 -50.94
C ASN A 139 -24.17 -58.31 -50.04
N SER A 140 -24.96 -58.68 -49.03
CA SER A 140 -25.54 -57.77 -48.06
C SER A 140 -24.45 -57.11 -47.18
N ALA A 141 -23.36 -57.84 -46.81
CA ALA A 141 -22.24 -57.29 -46.09
C ALA A 141 -21.47 -56.23 -46.88
N ASP A 142 -21.29 -56.48 -48.16
CA ASP A 142 -20.52 -55.63 -49.10
C ASP A 142 -21.30 -54.39 -49.55
N ILE A 143 -22.62 -54.46 -49.64
CA ILE A 143 -23.45 -53.32 -50.10
C ILE A 143 -24.15 -52.63 -48.93
N ASP A 144 -25.10 -53.31 -48.26
CA ASP A 144 -26.00 -52.69 -47.31
C ASP A 144 -25.26 -52.32 -46.03
N PHE A 145 -24.57 -53.28 -45.43
CA PHE A 145 -23.86 -53.07 -44.19
C PHE A 145 -22.69 -52.05 -44.30
N ARG A 146 -21.91 -52.16 -45.37
CA ARG A 146 -20.82 -51.23 -45.67
C ARG A 146 -21.33 -49.81 -45.88
N THR A 147 -22.47 -49.64 -46.59
CA THR A 147 -23.08 -48.31 -46.81
C THR A 147 -23.57 -47.72 -45.50
N ALA A 148 -24.25 -48.50 -44.65
CA ALA A 148 -24.69 -48.06 -43.32
C ALA A 148 -23.50 -47.68 -42.42
N MET A 149 -22.44 -48.52 -42.38
CA MET A 149 -21.21 -48.21 -41.69
C MET A 149 -20.55 -46.91 -42.15
N LYS A 150 -20.47 -46.71 -43.48
CA LYS A 150 -19.88 -45.50 -44.04
C LYS A 150 -20.65 -44.27 -43.63
N SER A 151 -21.97 -44.28 -43.73
CA SER A 151 -22.85 -43.20 -43.25
C SER A 151 -22.63 -42.90 -41.76
N GLY A 152 -22.61 -43.94 -40.90
CA GLY A 152 -22.39 -43.75 -39.47
C GLY A 152 -21.01 -43.17 -39.12
N ILE A 153 -19.95 -43.57 -39.87
CA ILE A 153 -18.60 -43.00 -39.68
C ILE A 153 -18.57 -41.55 -40.15
N GLU A 154 -19.18 -41.21 -41.29
CA GLU A 154 -19.26 -39.84 -41.83
C GLU A 154 -20.01 -38.92 -40.84
N THR A 155 -21.19 -39.30 -40.37
CA THR A 155 -21.96 -38.53 -39.38
C THR A 155 -21.18 -38.35 -38.06
N SER A 156 -20.53 -39.43 -37.60
CA SER A 156 -19.68 -39.31 -36.38
C SER A 156 -18.48 -38.40 -36.61
N GLN A 157 -17.89 -38.34 -37.81
CA GLN A 157 -16.81 -37.43 -38.14
C GLN A 157 -17.27 -35.96 -38.13
N GLU A 158 -18.47 -35.68 -38.64
CA GLU A 158 -19.05 -34.33 -38.55
C GLU A 158 -19.23 -33.87 -37.12
N ILE A 159 -19.64 -34.78 -36.21
CA ILE A 159 -19.71 -34.46 -34.77
C ILE A 159 -18.33 -34.18 -34.19
N VAL A 160 -17.29 -34.96 -34.60
CA VAL A 160 -15.89 -34.71 -34.15
C VAL A 160 -15.38 -33.38 -34.67
N ASP A 161 -15.58 -33.07 -35.94
CA ASP A 161 -15.11 -31.85 -36.58
C ASP A 161 -15.77 -30.64 -35.94
N PHE A 162 -17.08 -30.67 -35.72
CA PHE A 162 -17.78 -29.61 -34.93
C PHE A 162 -17.20 -29.45 -33.54
N ALA A 163 -16.91 -30.54 -32.81
CA ALA A 163 -16.34 -30.47 -31.49
C ALA A 163 -14.92 -29.87 -31.49
N LEU A 164 -14.11 -30.19 -32.51
CA LEU A 164 -12.78 -29.61 -32.67
C LEU A 164 -12.83 -28.11 -32.98
N ASP A 165 -13.72 -27.68 -33.85
CA ASP A 165 -13.93 -26.26 -34.15
C ASP A 165 -14.35 -25.49 -32.92
N LYS A 166 -15.27 -26.04 -32.13
CA LYS A 166 -15.67 -25.46 -30.84
C LYS A 166 -14.54 -25.45 -29.79
N ALA A 167 -13.67 -26.45 -29.83
CA ALA A 167 -12.49 -26.46 -28.97
C ALA A 167 -11.50 -25.34 -29.34
N LEU A 168 -11.30 -25.09 -30.64
CA LEU A 168 -10.48 -23.97 -31.09
C LEU A 168 -11.06 -22.62 -30.73
N GLU A 169 -12.38 -22.41 -30.91
CA GLU A 169 -13.10 -21.20 -30.48
C GLU A 169 -12.92 -20.94 -29.00
N PHE A 170 -13.15 -21.90 -28.11
CA PHE A 170 -12.97 -21.75 -26.68
C PHE A 170 -11.52 -21.51 -26.27
N ASN A 171 -10.55 -22.06 -26.99
CA ASN A 171 -9.13 -21.81 -26.75
C ASN A 171 -8.74 -20.40 -27.15
N GLU A 172 -9.26 -19.88 -28.27
CA GLU A 172 -9.06 -18.49 -28.71
C GLU A 172 -9.68 -17.51 -27.72
N ASP A 173 -10.94 -17.74 -27.30
CA ASP A 173 -11.62 -16.93 -26.28
C ASP A 173 -10.85 -16.90 -24.96
N ALA A 174 -10.31 -18.05 -24.53
CA ALA A 174 -9.48 -18.12 -23.33
C ALA A 174 -8.18 -17.33 -23.49
N GLY A 175 -7.57 -17.38 -24.69
CA GLY A 175 -6.38 -16.61 -25.03
C GLY A 175 -6.64 -15.10 -24.95
N ILE A 176 -7.73 -14.63 -25.56
CA ILE A 176 -8.16 -13.22 -25.53
C ILE A 176 -8.48 -12.77 -24.10
N ALA A 177 -9.19 -13.60 -23.34
CA ALA A 177 -9.51 -13.30 -21.94
C ALA A 177 -8.24 -13.18 -21.07
N LEU A 178 -7.26 -14.06 -21.28
CA LEU A 178 -5.97 -14.03 -20.57
C LEU A 178 -5.17 -12.78 -20.94
N GLU A 179 -5.10 -12.41 -22.22
CA GLU A 179 -4.40 -11.23 -22.69
C GLU A 179 -5.04 -9.96 -22.09
N ASN A 180 -6.36 -9.83 -22.19
CA ASN A 180 -7.10 -8.69 -21.61
C ASN A 180 -6.91 -8.59 -20.09
N ALA A 181 -6.98 -9.70 -19.36
CA ALA A 181 -6.73 -9.76 -17.93
C ALA A 181 -5.30 -9.29 -17.59
N THR A 182 -4.32 -9.77 -18.36
CA THR A 182 -2.90 -9.42 -18.17
C THR A 182 -2.66 -7.93 -18.41
N VAL A 183 -3.14 -7.38 -19.51
CA VAL A 183 -3.04 -5.95 -19.83
C VAL A 183 -3.71 -5.10 -18.75
N MET A 184 -4.91 -5.46 -18.33
CA MET A 184 -5.65 -4.78 -17.29
C MET A 184 -4.88 -4.77 -15.96
N LEU A 185 -4.30 -5.90 -15.56
CA LEU A 185 -3.51 -6.00 -14.32
C LEU A 185 -2.23 -5.16 -14.39
N ILE A 186 -1.55 -5.12 -15.54
CA ILE A 186 -0.36 -4.27 -15.75
C ILE A 186 -0.74 -2.78 -15.64
N VAL A 187 -1.82 -2.36 -16.28
CA VAL A 187 -2.31 -0.97 -16.19
C VAL A 187 -2.63 -0.59 -14.76
N LEU A 188 -3.35 -1.44 -14.04
CA LEU A 188 -3.69 -1.21 -12.64
C LEU A 188 -2.43 -1.14 -11.75
N LEU A 189 -1.44 -1.99 -12.00
CA LEU A 189 -0.16 -1.97 -11.28
C LEU A 189 0.58 -0.64 -11.49
N VAL A 190 0.65 -0.16 -12.73
CA VAL A 190 1.28 1.14 -13.05
C VAL A 190 0.54 2.29 -12.34
N VAL A 191 -0.79 2.30 -12.40
CA VAL A 191 -1.62 3.30 -11.70
C VAL A 191 -1.35 3.27 -10.20
N MET A 192 -1.28 2.09 -9.59
CA MET A 192 -0.96 1.92 -8.17
C MET A 192 0.41 2.50 -7.81
N VAL A 193 1.45 2.19 -8.60
CA VAL A 193 2.80 2.73 -8.37
C VAL A 193 2.81 4.26 -8.42
N VAL A 194 2.14 4.85 -9.41
CA VAL A 194 2.05 6.32 -9.53
C VAL A 194 1.32 6.94 -8.33
N LEU A 195 0.21 6.33 -7.89
CA LEU A 195 -0.52 6.78 -6.71
C LEU A 195 0.31 6.63 -5.43
N CYS A 196 1.04 5.52 -5.26
CA CYS A 196 1.95 5.34 -4.13
C CYS A 196 3.03 6.42 -4.08
N MET A 197 3.66 6.73 -5.22
CA MET A 197 4.63 7.83 -5.31
C MET A 197 3.99 9.18 -4.95
N GLY A 198 2.78 9.44 -5.44
CA GLY A 198 2.02 10.66 -5.11
C GLY A 198 1.74 10.78 -3.61
N VAL A 199 1.20 9.74 -2.99
CA VAL A 199 0.91 9.73 -1.54
C VAL A 199 2.20 9.88 -0.72
N THR A 200 3.28 9.16 -1.08
CA THR A 200 4.57 9.24 -0.39
C THR A 200 5.16 10.66 -0.45
N THR A 201 5.11 11.30 -1.61
CA THR A 201 5.61 12.69 -1.76
C THR A 201 4.79 13.70 -0.97
N VAL A 202 3.47 13.54 -0.92
CA VAL A 202 2.57 14.40 -0.12
C VAL A 202 2.84 14.22 1.36
N LEU A 203 2.93 12.98 1.86
CA LEU A 203 3.23 12.69 3.26
C LEU A 203 4.62 13.17 3.67
N SER A 204 5.62 12.96 2.83
CA SER A 204 6.99 13.45 3.08
C SER A 204 7.03 14.96 3.23
N ARG A 205 6.36 15.71 2.36
CA ARG A 205 6.29 17.18 2.44
C ARG A 205 5.44 17.68 3.61
N ALA A 206 4.40 16.95 3.98
CA ALA A 206 3.49 17.36 5.04
C ALA A 206 3.99 17.01 6.45
N VAL A 207 4.89 16.03 6.60
CA VAL A 207 5.34 15.52 7.90
C VAL A 207 6.86 15.57 8.03
N SER A 208 7.61 14.89 7.16
CA SER A 208 9.07 14.72 7.33
C SER A 208 9.83 16.04 7.23
N ARG A 209 9.48 16.91 6.29
CA ARG A 209 10.15 18.22 6.14
C ARG A 209 9.97 19.14 7.35
N PRO A 210 8.73 19.38 7.85
CA PRO A 210 8.54 20.20 9.06
C PRO A 210 9.25 19.62 10.28
N ILE A 211 9.19 18.32 10.50
CA ILE A 211 9.90 17.67 11.61
C ILE A 211 11.41 17.89 11.50
N SER A 212 11.98 17.77 10.30
CA SER A 212 13.40 18.07 10.09
C SER A 212 13.74 19.51 10.42
N GLN A 213 12.90 20.48 10.03
CA GLN A 213 13.09 21.90 10.40
C GLN A 213 13.05 22.12 11.91
N LEU A 214 12.10 21.48 12.60
CA LEU A 214 12.00 21.53 14.06
C LEU A 214 13.20 20.89 14.74
N THR A 215 13.71 19.78 14.19
CA THR A 215 14.93 19.13 14.69
C THR A 215 16.14 20.05 14.56
N ASP A 216 16.28 20.74 13.42
CA ASP A 216 17.39 21.69 13.20
C ASP A 216 17.24 22.93 14.09
N ALA A 217 16.00 23.42 14.29
CA ALA A 217 15.73 24.50 15.24
C ALA A 217 16.09 24.08 16.68
N ALA A 218 15.75 22.87 17.10
CA ALA A 218 16.10 22.31 18.40
C ALA A 218 17.62 22.21 18.60
N LYS A 219 18.38 21.76 17.57
CA LYS A 219 19.86 21.72 17.61
C LYS A 219 20.47 23.11 17.77
N LYS A 220 19.95 24.10 17.04
CA LYS A 220 20.41 25.49 17.17
C LYS A 220 20.12 26.04 18.56
N LEU A 221 18.94 25.80 19.09
CA LEU A 221 18.54 26.21 20.43
C LEU A 221 19.41 25.56 21.50
N ALA A 222 19.70 24.24 21.37
CA ALA A 222 20.61 23.55 22.29
C ALA A 222 22.06 24.06 22.20
N ALA A 223 22.47 24.62 21.07
CA ALA A 223 23.76 25.31 20.92
C ALA A 223 23.75 26.77 21.41
N GLY A 224 22.64 27.24 21.99
CA GLY A 224 22.51 28.62 22.51
C GLY A 224 22.06 29.65 21.47
N ALA A 225 21.77 29.25 20.23
CA ALA A 225 21.28 30.17 19.22
C ALA A 225 19.76 30.39 19.40
N LEU A 226 19.39 31.51 19.99
CA LEU A 226 17.98 31.86 20.30
C LEU A 226 17.23 32.48 19.12
N ASN A 227 17.94 32.89 18.05
CA ASN A 227 17.34 33.47 16.87
C ASN A 227 17.05 32.37 15.84
N ILE A 228 16.01 31.59 16.09
CA ILE A 228 15.54 30.49 15.21
C ILE A 228 14.31 30.94 14.43
N GLU A 229 14.31 30.66 13.12
CA GLU A 229 13.14 30.88 12.26
C GLU A 229 12.50 29.52 11.97
N ILE A 230 11.22 29.38 12.28
CA ILE A 230 10.39 28.21 12.01
C ILE A 230 9.24 28.68 11.11
N ASP A 231 9.38 28.48 9.81
CA ASP A 231 8.38 28.88 8.80
C ASP A 231 7.43 27.70 8.48
N TYR A 232 6.83 27.14 9.52
CA TYR A 232 5.80 26.12 9.36
C TYR A 232 4.57 26.50 10.18
N TYR A 233 3.45 26.75 9.45
CA TYR A 233 2.16 27.08 10.00
C TYR A 233 1.12 26.07 9.55
N SER A 234 0.55 25.33 10.49
CA SER A 234 -0.51 24.34 10.27
C SER A 234 -1.37 24.26 11.51
N LYS A 235 -2.58 23.73 11.36
CA LYS A 235 -3.49 23.43 12.48
C LYS A 235 -3.41 21.99 12.97
N ASP A 236 -2.43 21.24 12.48
CA ASP A 236 -2.15 19.87 12.90
C ASP A 236 -1.19 19.82 14.09
N GLU A 237 -0.88 18.63 14.55
CA GLU A 237 0.02 18.40 15.72
C GLU A 237 1.43 18.91 15.45
N VAL A 238 1.90 18.87 14.19
CA VAL A 238 3.22 19.40 13.81
C VAL A 238 3.20 20.93 13.83
N GLY A 239 2.08 21.55 13.42
CA GLY A 239 1.88 23.00 13.52
C GLY A 239 1.83 23.48 14.97
N THR A 240 1.14 22.75 15.85
CA THR A 240 1.12 23.03 17.29
C THR A 240 2.52 22.91 17.87
N LEU A 241 3.28 21.87 17.51
CA LEU A 241 4.66 21.73 17.96
C LEU A 241 5.56 22.88 17.48
N ALA A 242 5.39 23.34 16.24
CA ALA A 242 6.11 24.48 15.71
C ALA A 242 5.80 25.77 16.47
N GLU A 243 4.54 25.98 16.88
CA GLU A 243 4.11 27.10 17.72
C GLU A 243 4.79 27.07 19.09
N MET A 244 4.75 25.90 19.77
CA MET A 244 5.42 25.73 21.06
C MET A 244 6.92 26.03 21.00
N PHE A 245 7.60 25.61 19.90
CA PHE A 245 9.01 25.96 19.71
C PHE A 245 9.25 27.45 19.51
N ARG A 246 8.36 28.15 18.77
CA ARG A 246 8.45 29.63 18.63
C ARG A 246 8.24 30.33 19.95
N GLU A 247 7.23 29.95 20.70
CA GLU A 247 6.95 30.51 22.03
C GLU A 247 8.11 30.24 22.99
N MET A 248 8.63 29.03 23.05
CA MET A 248 9.77 28.67 23.89
C MET A 248 11.00 29.50 23.53
N SER A 249 11.35 29.59 22.25
CA SER A 249 12.49 30.39 21.79
C SER A 249 12.30 31.89 22.10
N GLY A 250 11.08 32.41 21.87
CA GLY A 250 10.73 33.78 22.14
C GLY A 250 10.85 34.12 23.64
N SER A 251 10.34 33.27 24.52
CA SER A 251 10.43 33.42 25.97
C SER A 251 11.89 33.39 26.46
N MET A 252 12.64 32.36 26.02
CA MET A 252 14.08 32.28 26.36
C MET A 252 14.85 33.52 25.90
N LYS A 253 14.60 33.98 24.65
CA LYS A 253 15.23 35.18 24.10
C LYS A 253 14.91 36.42 24.89
N ALA A 254 13.63 36.58 25.31
CA ALA A 254 13.20 37.72 26.14
C ALA A 254 13.90 37.76 27.50
N VAL A 255 13.95 36.60 28.18
CA VAL A 255 14.61 36.46 29.48
C VAL A 255 16.11 36.72 29.38
N ILE A 256 16.82 36.08 28.42
CA ILE A 256 18.28 36.27 28.25
C ILE A 256 18.61 37.74 27.92
N ARG A 257 17.80 38.37 27.05
CA ARG A 257 18.00 39.80 26.70
C ARG A 257 17.78 40.70 27.89
N ASP A 258 16.79 40.45 28.73
CA ASP A 258 16.52 41.21 29.91
C ASP A 258 17.65 41.04 30.95
N ILE A 259 18.16 39.82 31.16
CA ILE A 259 19.35 39.56 31.99
C ILE A 259 20.56 40.35 31.49
N ASP A 260 20.86 40.30 30.17
CA ASP A 260 21.96 41.02 29.56
C ASP A 260 21.84 42.56 29.81
N GLN A 261 20.63 43.12 29.62
CA GLN A 261 20.33 44.51 29.89
C GLN A 261 20.50 44.90 31.37
N GLN A 262 20.01 44.06 32.30
CA GLN A 262 20.17 44.28 33.72
C GLN A 262 21.63 44.29 34.18
N LEU A 263 22.37 43.26 33.76
CA LEU A 263 23.80 43.14 34.07
C LEU A 263 24.63 44.25 33.42
N GLY A 264 24.29 44.64 32.18
CA GLY A 264 24.92 45.76 31.48
C GLY A 264 24.70 47.08 32.25
N ALA A 265 23.48 47.39 32.63
CA ALA A 265 23.18 48.59 33.45
C ALA A 265 23.93 48.59 34.78
N MET A 266 23.96 47.46 35.50
CA MET A 266 24.73 47.31 36.75
C MET A 266 26.24 47.56 36.53
N SER A 267 26.79 47.05 35.40
CA SER A 267 28.19 47.27 35.02
C SER A 267 28.51 48.74 34.82
N ASP A 268 27.56 49.52 34.30
CA ASP A 268 27.67 50.94 34.08
C ASP A 268 27.36 51.79 35.35
N GLY A 269 27.09 51.15 36.46
CA GLY A 269 26.75 51.78 37.74
C GLY A 269 25.29 52.21 37.87
N ASP A 270 24.43 51.82 36.93
CA ASP A 270 22.98 52.09 37.02
C ASP A 270 22.25 50.96 37.73
N PHE A 271 21.91 51.14 39.00
CA PHE A 271 21.15 50.19 39.82
C PHE A 271 19.65 50.55 39.88
N THR A 272 19.15 51.41 39.00
CA THR A 272 17.73 51.80 38.95
C THR A 272 16.89 50.89 38.06
N VAL A 273 17.49 50.20 37.10
CA VAL A 273 16.83 49.32 36.14
C VAL A 273 16.26 48.09 36.85
N THR A 274 15.03 47.70 36.48
CA THR A 274 14.32 46.52 37.04
C THR A 274 13.96 45.53 35.94
N PRO A 275 13.96 44.21 36.26
CA PRO A 275 13.58 43.17 35.29
C PRO A 275 12.19 43.40 34.68
N GLN A 276 12.11 43.46 33.34
CA GLN A 276 10.91 43.75 32.56
C GLN A 276 10.31 42.52 31.87
N ALA A 277 11.13 41.48 31.60
CA ALA A 277 10.63 40.28 30.98
C ALA A 277 9.72 39.47 31.91
N GLU A 278 8.85 38.66 31.31
CA GLU A 278 8.04 37.69 32.06
C GLU A 278 8.89 36.47 32.38
N TYR A 279 9.26 36.30 33.63
CA TYR A 279 10.01 35.16 34.13
C TYR A 279 9.04 34.11 34.68
N THR A 280 8.97 32.98 34.00
CA THR A 280 8.08 31.84 34.34
C THR A 280 8.86 30.63 34.81
N GLY A 281 8.26 29.78 35.64
CA GLY A 281 8.89 28.54 36.12
C GLY A 281 10.22 28.78 36.81
N ASP A 282 11.25 28.05 36.46
CA ASP A 282 12.58 28.13 37.09
C ASP A 282 13.32 29.44 36.82
N TYR A 283 12.90 30.22 35.81
CA TYR A 283 13.47 31.54 35.57
C TYR A 283 13.16 32.54 36.65
N VAL A 284 12.10 32.36 37.46
CA VAL A 284 11.75 33.25 38.61
C VAL A 284 12.88 33.32 39.60
N SER A 285 13.63 32.24 39.82
CA SER A 285 14.78 32.21 40.70
C SER A 285 15.90 33.15 40.23
N ILE A 286 16.12 33.24 38.91
CA ILE A 286 17.10 34.16 38.31
C ILE A 286 16.66 35.61 38.50
N LYS A 287 15.38 35.90 38.26
CA LYS A 287 14.81 37.24 38.51
C LYS A 287 15.06 37.70 39.94
N ASN A 288 14.74 36.83 40.92
CA ASN A 288 14.92 37.14 42.34
C ASN A 288 16.40 37.37 42.69
N ALA A 289 17.30 36.56 42.13
CA ALA A 289 18.74 36.72 42.31
C ALA A 289 19.24 38.08 41.76
N LEU A 290 18.80 38.47 40.56
CA LEU A 290 19.13 39.78 39.95
C LEU A 290 18.65 40.94 40.83
N ILE A 291 17.42 40.88 41.35
CA ILE A 291 16.86 41.88 42.23
C ILE A 291 17.70 41.98 43.51
N ASN A 292 18.03 40.85 44.15
CA ASN A 292 18.82 40.81 45.38
C ASN A 292 20.24 41.37 45.15
N ILE A 293 20.90 41.03 44.06
CA ILE A 293 22.23 41.55 43.70
C ILE A 293 22.17 43.08 43.57
N ARG A 294 21.20 43.56 42.77
CA ARG A 294 21.01 45.01 42.57
C ARG A 294 20.80 45.77 43.89
N GLU A 295 19.88 45.26 44.76
CA GLU A 295 19.59 45.87 46.04
C GLU A 295 20.82 45.86 46.95
N SER A 296 21.54 44.75 47.02
CA SER A 296 22.73 44.64 47.85
C SER A 296 23.82 45.64 47.40
N LEU A 297 24.07 45.74 46.09
CA LEU A 297 25.06 46.65 45.53
C LEU A 297 24.64 48.14 45.74
N SER A 298 23.35 48.48 45.54
CA SER A 298 22.83 49.79 45.73
C SER A 298 22.97 50.22 47.21
N ASN A 299 22.64 49.34 48.15
CA ASN A 299 22.78 49.58 49.55
C ASN A 299 24.26 49.80 49.96
N THR A 300 25.14 48.94 49.47
CA THR A 300 26.60 49.04 49.72
C THR A 300 27.16 50.39 49.23
N LEU A 301 26.78 50.78 47.99
CA LEU A 301 27.19 52.08 47.45
C LEU A 301 26.66 53.28 48.24
N ASN A 302 25.41 53.23 48.74
CA ASN A 302 24.85 54.24 49.61
C ASN A 302 25.62 54.29 50.93
N GLU A 303 25.97 53.19 51.56
CA GLU A 303 26.81 53.12 52.73
C GLU A 303 28.21 53.70 52.53
N ILE A 304 28.81 53.40 51.35
CA ILE A 304 30.10 53.99 50.96
C ILE A 304 29.99 55.51 50.83
N ASN A 305 28.92 56.02 50.17
CA ASN A 305 28.71 57.45 50.02
C ASN A 305 28.52 58.15 51.40
N LEU A 306 27.71 57.56 52.27
CA LEU A 306 27.53 58.09 53.64
C LEU A 306 28.85 58.07 54.41
N SER A 307 29.65 57.00 54.27
CA SER A 307 30.95 56.92 54.92
C SER A 307 31.94 57.96 54.34
N ALA A 308 31.92 58.17 53.05
CA ALA A 308 32.74 59.18 52.38
C ALA A 308 32.38 60.59 52.83
N ASP A 309 31.07 60.93 52.98
CA ASP A 309 30.60 62.18 53.47
C ASP A 309 31.02 62.40 54.94
N GLN A 310 30.98 61.36 55.80
CA GLN A 310 31.47 61.41 57.17
C GLN A 310 32.98 61.63 57.22
N VAL A 311 33.74 60.98 56.38
CA VAL A 311 35.21 61.19 56.27
C VAL A 311 35.48 62.61 55.78
N PHE A 312 34.76 63.12 54.80
CA PHE A 312 34.89 64.49 54.32
C PHE A 312 34.61 65.49 55.42
N SER A 313 33.49 65.35 56.09
CA SER A 313 33.10 66.21 57.22
C SER A 313 34.09 66.17 58.39
N GLY A 314 34.55 64.94 58.72
CA GLY A 314 35.61 64.77 59.75
C GLY A 314 36.93 65.40 59.33
N SER A 315 37.35 65.29 58.04
CA SER A 315 38.55 65.90 57.53
C SER A 315 38.45 67.44 57.56
N ALA A 316 37.29 68.03 57.24
CA ALA A 316 37.04 69.45 57.35
C ALA A 316 37.18 69.94 58.80
N GLN A 317 36.61 69.15 59.77
CA GLN A 317 36.70 69.48 61.19
C GLN A 317 38.14 69.37 61.71
N VAL A 318 38.92 68.37 61.26
CA VAL A 318 40.35 68.27 61.60
C VAL A 318 41.13 69.46 61.04
N SER A 319 40.83 69.87 59.78
CA SER A 319 41.46 71.05 59.19
C SER A 319 41.16 72.38 59.99
N ASP A 320 39.91 72.56 60.36
CA ASP A 320 39.49 73.74 61.19
C ASP A 320 40.14 73.70 62.58
N SER A 321 40.18 72.53 63.21
CA SER A 321 40.87 72.35 64.49
C SER A 321 42.40 72.63 64.40
N ALA A 322 43.02 72.16 63.29
CA ALA A 322 44.46 72.47 63.08
C ALA A 322 44.73 73.93 62.81
N GLN A 323 43.82 74.64 62.14
CA GLN A 323 43.89 76.08 61.94
C GLN A 323 43.79 76.84 63.27
N THR A 324 42.76 76.48 64.08
CA THR A 324 42.56 77.05 65.40
C THR A 324 43.77 76.78 66.30
N PHE A 325 44.32 75.58 66.26
CA PHE A 325 45.55 75.29 67.01
C PHE A 325 46.74 76.11 66.57
N SER A 326 46.92 76.29 65.23
CA SER A 326 48.03 77.14 64.66
C SER A 326 47.87 78.60 65.11
N GLU A 327 46.67 79.14 65.08
CA GLU A 327 46.37 80.50 65.59
C GLU A 327 46.64 80.63 67.11
N GLY A 328 46.19 79.66 67.85
CA GLY A 328 46.49 79.62 69.27
C GLY A 328 47.98 79.51 69.64
N ALA A 329 48.70 78.71 68.84
CA ALA A 329 50.17 78.57 68.96
C ALA A 329 50.90 79.88 68.61
N ALA A 330 50.42 80.63 67.62
CA ALA A 330 50.95 81.93 67.26
C ALA A 330 50.72 82.95 68.34
N ASP A 331 49.51 82.96 68.87
CA ASP A 331 49.15 83.84 70.07
C ASP A 331 49.99 83.52 71.30
N GLN A 332 50.21 82.23 71.57
CA GLN A 332 51.10 81.80 72.66
C GLN A 332 52.56 82.24 72.42
N ALA A 333 53.07 82.12 71.24
CA ALA A 333 54.42 82.55 70.82
C ALA A 333 54.54 84.09 71.05
N GLY A 334 53.51 84.84 70.59
CA GLY A 334 53.45 86.26 70.81
C GLY A 334 53.43 86.66 72.32
N SER A 335 52.69 85.91 73.07
CA SER A 335 52.62 86.14 74.55
C SER A 335 53.95 85.81 75.26
N ILE A 336 54.67 84.75 74.78
CA ILE A 336 56.02 84.39 75.26
C ILE A 336 57.03 85.48 74.90
N ASP A 337 56.96 86.06 73.69
CA ASP A 337 57.82 87.11 73.25
C ASP A 337 57.56 88.41 74.07
N GLU A 338 56.34 88.75 74.40
CA GLU A 338 55.97 89.81 75.25
C GLU A 338 56.51 89.60 76.68
N LEU A 339 56.37 88.37 77.20
CA LEU A 339 56.95 88.03 78.52
C LEU A 339 58.48 88.05 78.57
N ALA A 340 59.14 87.76 77.47
CA ALA A 340 60.60 87.81 77.34
C ALA A 340 61.17 89.24 77.22
N ALA A 341 60.31 90.21 76.82
CA ALA A 341 60.63 91.61 76.68
C ALA A 341 60.37 92.47 77.90
N ALA A 342 59.62 91.95 78.88
CA ALA A 342 59.34 92.58 80.15
C ALA A 342 60.39 92.20 81.22
#